data_43f1b705c077cd86ecd21c89ee5595ad
#
_entry.id   43f1b705c077cd86ecd21c89ee5595ad
#
_cell.length_a   1.000
_cell.length_b   1.000
_cell.length_c   1.000
_cell.angle_alpha   90.00
_cell.angle_beta   90.00
_cell.angle_gamma   90.00
#
_symmetry.space_group_name_H-M   'P 1'
#
loop_
_entity.id
_entity.type
_entity.pdbx_description
1 polymer ?
#
loop_
_entity_poly.entity_id
_entity_poly.type
_entity_poly.pdbx_seq_one_letter_code
_entity_poly.pdbx_strand_id
1 'polypeptide(L)'
;GRLDNFALAAGLKTGEHQGDFPFDDTDIYKVVEGASYVLAVQYDQQLDHYLDSVIHLIAAAQEPDGYLYTCRTNRCDRLQRWMGSRRWEKVNSHELYNCGHLYEAATAHYYATGKRHLLDVAIKNADLVCQVFGTDSGQIHQPSGHPIVEMGLVKMYRVTGNPKYLEKA
;
A
#
# COMPACT_ATOMS: atom_id res chain seq x y z
N GLY A 1 -12.83 6.32 11.12
CA GLY A 1 -12.94 5.29 10.07
C GLY A 1 -11.57 4.80 9.61
N ARG A 2 -11.52 3.99 8.54
CA ARG A 2 -10.25 3.39 8.05
C ARG A 2 -9.19 4.41 7.64
N LEU A 3 -9.60 5.57 7.13
CA LEU A 3 -8.67 6.66 6.83
C LEU A 3 -7.98 7.20 8.10
N ASP A 4 -8.66 7.15 9.25
CA ASP A 4 -8.06 7.53 10.52
C ASP A 4 -6.88 6.63 10.92
N ASN A 5 -6.84 5.38 10.45
CA ASN A 5 -5.74 4.46 10.74
C ASN A 5 -4.41 4.98 10.17
N PHE A 6 -4.44 5.63 9.01
CA PHE A 6 -3.25 6.29 8.44
C PHE A 6 -2.86 7.51 9.26
N ALA A 7 -3.82 8.32 9.70
CA ALA A 7 -3.53 9.46 10.58
C ALA A 7 -2.95 9.02 11.94
N LEU A 8 -3.43 7.90 12.50
CA LEU A 8 -2.87 7.29 13.71
C LEU A 8 -1.44 6.79 13.47
N ALA A 9 -1.20 6.05 12.38
CA ALA A 9 0.12 5.53 12.04
C ALA A 9 1.15 6.65 11.79
N ALA A 10 0.69 7.78 11.28
CA ALA A 10 1.49 8.99 11.08
C ALA A 10 1.71 9.81 12.36
N GLY A 11 1.08 9.45 13.49
CA GLY A 11 1.13 10.23 14.72
C GLY A 11 0.36 11.55 14.66
N LEU A 12 -0.49 11.75 13.65
CA LEU A 12 -1.30 12.96 13.45
C LEU A 12 -2.63 12.91 14.23
N LYS A 13 -2.98 11.74 14.75
CA LYS A 13 -4.19 11.49 15.51
C LYS A 13 -3.88 10.53 16.65
N THR A 14 -4.65 10.62 17.74
CA THR A 14 -4.66 9.66 18.85
C THR A 14 -5.94 8.85 18.82
N GLY A 15 -5.90 7.61 19.32
CA GLY A 15 -7.07 6.73 19.39
C GLY A 15 -6.72 5.28 19.12
N GLU A 16 -7.72 4.48 18.81
CA GLU A 16 -7.58 3.06 18.52
C GLU A 16 -7.73 2.79 17.03
N HIS A 17 -7.01 1.77 16.55
CA HIS A 17 -7.13 1.28 15.18
C HIS A 17 -8.56 0.79 14.90
N GLN A 18 -9.14 1.21 13.78
CA GLN A 18 -10.50 0.91 13.35
C GLN A 18 -10.52 -0.23 12.32
N GLY A 19 -11.61 -1.00 12.30
CA GLY A 19 -11.81 -2.08 11.35
C GLY A 19 -11.60 -3.47 11.97
N ASP A 20 -12.14 -4.50 11.35
CA ASP A 20 -12.17 -5.87 11.89
C ASP A 20 -11.12 -6.80 11.28
N PHE A 21 -10.44 -6.31 10.23
CA PHE A 21 -9.40 -7.05 9.54
C PHE A 21 -8.08 -6.27 9.52
N PRO A 22 -6.94 -6.95 9.59
CA PRO A 22 -5.64 -6.27 9.59
C PRO A 22 -5.27 -5.67 8.23
N PHE A 23 -5.99 -6.03 7.17
CA PHE A 23 -5.77 -5.56 5.79
C PHE A 23 -6.77 -4.49 5.33
N ASP A 24 -7.46 -3.83 6.24
CA ASP A 24 -8.45 -2.79 5.95
C ASP A 24 -7.87 -1.54 5.26
N ASP A 25 -6.55 -1.37 5.23
CA ASP A 25 -5.88 -0.33 4.42
C ASP A 25 -6.26 -0.42 2.94
N THR A 26 -6.50 -1.64 2.45
CA THR A 26 -6.89 -1.88 1.05
C THR A 26 -8.20 -1.20 0.65
N ASP A 27 -9.11 -0.97 1.59
CA ASP A 27 -10.35 -0.25 1.30
C ASP A 27 -10.07 1.18 0.82
N ILE A 28 -9.09 1.83 1.46
CA ILE A 28 -8.66 3.18 1.06
C ILE A 28 -7.96 3.15 -0.30
N TYR A 29 -7.06 2.18 -0.53
CA TYR A 29 -6.38 2.05 -1.82
C TYR A 29 -7.36 1.80 -2.96
N LYS A 30 -8.34 0.91 -2.79
CA LYS A 30 -9.38 0.63 -3.79
C LYS A 30 -10.25 1.84 -4.09
N VAL A 31 -10.58 2.65 -3.07
CA VAL A 31 -11.32 3.91 -3.28
C VAL A 31 -10.47 4.91 -4.06
N VAL A 32 -9.18 5.05 -3.73
CA VAL A 32 -8.26 5.93 -4.47
C VAL A 32 -8.11 5.46 -5.92
N GLU A 33 -7.98 4.16 -6.15
CA GLU A 33 -7.91 3.57 -7.50
C GLU A 33 -9.19 3.87 -8.30
N GLY A 34 -10.37 3.56 -7.75
CA GLY A 34 -11.65 3.81 -8.41
C GLY A 34 -11.89 5.29 -8.70
N ALA A 35 -11.59 6.17 -7.74
CA ALA A 35 -11.69 7.62 -7.92
C ALA A 35 -10.71 8.14 -8.99
N SER A 36 -9.52 7.55 -9.09
CA SER A 36 -8.55 7.88 -10.14
C SER A 36 -9.07 7.52 -11.52
N TYR A 37 -9.76 6.39 -11.67
CA TYR A 37 -10.40 6.05 -12.95
C TYR A 37 -11.53 7.04 -13.30
N VAL A 38 -12.29 7.54 -12.31
CA VAL A 38 -13.27 8.61 -12.56
C VAL A 38 -12.58 9.87 -13.07
N LEU A 39 -11.49 10.31 -12.43
CA LEU A 39 -10.71 11.48 -12.87
C LEU A 39 -10.14 11.32 -14.28
N ALA A 40 -9.74 10.11 -14.67
CA ALA A 40 -9.23 9.83 -16.02
C ALA A 40 -10.29 9.98 -17.12
N VAL A 41 -11.58 9.75 -16.77
CA VAL A 41 -12.72 9.90 -17.70
C VAL A 41 -13.25 11.32 -17.69
N GLN A 42 -13.42 11.88 -16.52
CA GLN A 42 -13.94 13.24 -16.32
C GLN A 42 -13.25 13.88 -15.13
N TYR A 43 -12.45 14.92 -15.42
CA TYR A 43 -11.74 15.64 -14.37
C TYR A 43 -12.71 16.38 -13.44
N ASP A 44 -12.56 16.19 -12.15
CA ASP A 44 -13.26 16.87 -11.07
C ASP A 44 -12.24 17.43 -10.08
N GLN A 45 -12.14 18.75 -9.99
CA GLN A 45 -11.16 19.42 -9.12
C GLN A 45 -11.39 19.12 -7.63
N GLN A 46 -12.63 18.96 -7.19
CA GLN A 46 -12.93 18.68 -5.78
C GLN A 46 -12.50 17.27 -5.42
N LEU A 47 -12.76 16.30 -6.31
CA LEU A 47 -12.32 14.92 -6.14
C LEU A 47 -10.79 14.84 -6.16
N ASP A 48 -10.13 15.54 -7.07
CA ASP A 48 -8.65 15.58 -7.17
C ASP A 48 -8.02 16.14 -5.88
N HIS A 49 -8.51 17.26 -5.35
CA HIS A 49 -8.04 17.82 -4.08
C HIS A 49 -8.33 16.91 -2.88
N TYR A 50 -9.47 16.21 -2.90
CA TYR A 50 -9.78 15.23 -1.85
C TYR A 50 -8.78 14.06 -1.87
N LEU A 51 -8.47 13.52 -3.06
CA LEU A 51 -7.46 12.48 -3.21
C LEU A 51 -6.08 12.95 -2.76
N ASP A 52 -5.67 14.18 -3.08
CA ASP A 52 -4.40 14.74 -2.57
C ASP A 52 -4.34 14.68 -1.04
N SER A 53 -5.46 15.00 -0.36
CA SER A 53 -5.55 14.95 1.10
C SER A 53 -5.43 13.52 1.64
N VAL A 54 -6.09 12.56 1.00
CA VAL A 54 -6.00 11.13 1.35
C VAL A 54 -4.58 10.62 1.14
N ILE A 55 -3.98 10.92 -0.01
CA ILE A 55 -2.62 10.51 -0.37
C ILE A 55 -1.59 11.10 0.59
N HIS A 56 -1.79 12.32 1.07
CA HIS A 56 -0.93 12.93 2.09
C HIS A 56 -0.92 12.10 3.38
N LEU A 57 -2.08 11.63 3.85
CA LEU A 57 -2.16 10.76 5.04
C LEU A 57 -1.50 9.40 4.81
N ILE A 58 -1.68 8.80 3.62
CA ILE A 58 -1.03 7.55 3.25
C ILE A 58 0.51 7.72 3.28
N ALA A 59 1.01 8.79 2.67
CA ALA A 59 2.45 9.08 2.62
C ALA A 59 3.03 9.32 4.01
N ALA A 60 2.31 10.06 4.87
CA ALA A 60 2.74 10.34 6.25
C ALA A 60 2.79 9.08 7.13
N ALA A 61 1.97 8.07 6.83
CA ALA A 61 1.94 6.80 7.56
C ALA A 61 3.05 5.83 7.15
N GLN A 62 3.75 6.08 6.03
CA GLN A 62 4.81 5.18 5.56
C GLN A 62 6.05 5.26 6.45
N GLU A 63 6.53 4.10 6.91
CA GLU A 63 7.73 4.00 7.71
C GLU A 63 9.00 4.33 6.90
N PRO A 64 10.10 4.71 7.56
CA PRO A 64 11.31 5.18 6.87
C PRO A 64 11.92 4.21 5.86
N ASP A 65 11.73 2.90 6.05
CA ASP A 65 12.21 1.85 5.15
C ASP A 65 11.24 1.51 3.99
N GLY A 66 10.07 2.17 3.95
CA GLY A 66 9.04 1.92 2.94
C GLY A 66 7.90 1.00 3.38
N TYR A 67 7.97 0.42 4.58
CA TYR A 67 6.88 -0.39 5.10
C TYR A 67 5.62 0.46 5.31
N LEU A 68 4.46 -0.11 4.96
CA LEU A 68 3.17 0.56 5.11
C LEU A 68 2.07 -0.47 5.36
N TYR A 69 1.65 -0.58 6.62
CA TYR A 69 0.61 -1.49 7.07
C TYR A 69 0.10 -0.99 8.42
N THR A 70 -0.99 -0.22 8.40
CA THR A 70 -1.40 0.58 9.56
C THR A 70 -1.79 -0.26 10.77
N CYS A 71 -2.33 -1.47 10.56
CA CYS A 71 -2.72 -2.35 11.66
C CYS A 71 -1.52 -2.72 12.55
N ARG A 72 -0.34 -2.96 11.97
CA ARG A 72 0.88 -3.25 12.74
C ARG A 72 1.47 -2.00 13.35
N THR A 73 1.60 -0.92 12.57
CA THR A 73 2.16 0.36 13.04
C THR A 73 1.36 0.91 14.22
N ASN A 74 0.03 0.79 14.19
CA ASN A 74 -0.88 1.18 15.27
C ASN A 74 -0.96 0.17 16.43
N ARG A 75 -0.20 -0.93 16.39
CA ARG A 75 -0.15 -1.98 17.43
C ARG A 75 -1.53 -2.51 17.80
N CYS A 76 -2.30 -2.94 16.78
CA CYS A 76 -3.65 -3.46 16.96
C CYS A 76 -3.64 -4.88 17.56
N ASP A 77 -3.54 -5.00 18.88
CA ASP A 77 -3.37 -6.27 19.60
C ASP A 77 -4.52 -7.27 19.33
N ARG A 78 -5.75 -6.77 19.17
CA ARG A 78 -6.92 -7.63 18.89
C ARG A 78 -6.82 -8.38 17.55
N LEU A 79 -6.01 -7.89 16.61
CA LEU A 79 -5.76 -8.51 15.31
C LEU A 79 -4.40 -9.20 15.20
N GLN A 80 -3.60 -9.21 16.28
CA GLN A 80 -2.26 -9.79 16.28
C GLN A 80 -2.25 -11.28 15.87
N ARG A 81 -3.31 -12.01 16.18
CA ARG A 81 -3.46 -13.44 15.76
C ARG A 81 -3.32 -13.64 14.24
N TRP A 82 -3.69 -12.61 13.43
CA TRP A 82 -3.58 -12.63 11.98
C TRP A 82 -2.17 -12.32 11.49
N MET A 83 -1.46 -11.41 12.19
CA MET A 83 -0.20 -10.84 11.73
C MET A 83 1.04 -11.58 12.25
N GLY A 84 0.94 -12.25 13.40
CA GLY A 84 2.10 -12.75 14.12
C GLY A 84 2.90 -11.62 14.80
N SER A 85 4.09 -11.95 15.31
CA SER A 85 4.92 -11.04 16.11
C SER A 85 5.82 -10.14 15.25
N ARG A 86 6.15 -10.56 14.03
CA ARG A 86 7.06 -9.87 13.12
C ARG A 86 6.37 -9.51 11.81
N ARG A 87 6.92 -8.53 11.09
CA ARG A 87 6.51 -8.21 9.72
C ARG A 87 6.67 -9.46 8.85
N TRP A 88 5.74 -9.68 7.93
CA TRP A 88 5.77 -10.75 6.92
C TRP A 88 5.72 -12.17 7.50
N GLU A 89 5.44 -12.34 8.80
CA GLU A 89 5.48 -13.65 9.46
C GLU A 89 4.40 -14.59 8.97
N LYS A 90 3.21 -14.08 8.70
CA LYS A 90 2.05 -14.90 8.31
C LYS A 90 1.48 -14.45 6.98
N VAL A 91 1.31 -15.38 6.05
CA VAL A 91 0.65 -15.11 4.77
C VAL A 91 -0.75 -14.52 4.96
N ASN A 92 -1.49 -15.02 5.96
CA ASN A 92 -2.84 -14.55 6.29
C ASN A 92 -2.88 -13.14 6.90
N SER A 93 -1.74 -12.51 7.18
CA SER A 93 -1.69 -11.07 7.51
C SER A 93 -2.13 -10.20 6.34
N HIS A 94 -2.01 -10.73 5.12
CA HIS A 94 -2.31 -10.01 3.89
C HIS A 94 -1.45 -8.73 3.72
N GLU A 95 -0.23 -8.71 4.27
CA GLU A 95 0.69 -7.58 4.09
C GLU A 95 1.01 -7.35 2.60
N LEU A 96 1.34 -8.43 1.85
CA LEU A 96 1.57 -8.34 0.40
C LEU A 96 0.29 -8.00 -0.39
N TYR A 97 -0.87 -8.41 0.08
CA TYR A 97 -2.16 -8.00 -0.49
C TYR A 97 -2.35 -6.48 -0.39
N ASN A 98 -2.02 -5.88 0.77
CA ASN A 98 -2.01 -4.43 0.93
C ASN A 98 -1.03 -3.74 -0.03
N CYS A 99 0.19 -4.28 -0.19
CA CYS A 99 1.17 -3.76 -1.13
C CYS A 99 0.64 -3.77 -2.57
N GLY A 100 0.02 -4.86 -2.99
CA GLY A 100 -0.57 -4.98 -4.33
C GLY A 100 -1.61 -3.89 -4.61
N HIS A 101 -2.57 -3.68 -3.70
CA HIS A 101 -3.58 -2.63 -3.87
C HIS A 101 -3.01 -1.21 -3.79
N LEU A 102 -1.95 -0.98 -3.02
CA LEU A 102 -1.21 0.27 -3.05
C LEU A 102 -0.63 0.54 -4.44
N TYR A 103 -0.02 -0.48 -5.07
CA TYR A 103 0.57 -0.33 -6.41
C TYR A 103 -0.49 -0.09 -7.49
N GLU A 104 -1.63 -0.76 -7.41
CA GLU A 104 -2.79 -0.54 -8.28
C GLU A 104 -3.28 0.91 -8.18
N ALA A 105 -3.53 1.40 -6.95
CA ALA A 105 -3.98 2.76 -6.69
C ALA A 105 -2.96 3.80 -7.17
N ALA A 106 -1.68 3.58 -6.89
CA ALA A 106 -0.61 4.52 -7.23
C ALA A 106 -0.43 4.67 -8.75
N THR A 107 -0.47 3.57 -9.48
CA THR A 107 -0.36 3.59 -10.94
C THR A 107 -1.60 4.21 -11.59
N ALA A 108 -2.80 3.87 -11.11
CA ALA A 108 -4.05 4.48 -11.59
C ALA A 108 -4.06 6.00 -11.37
N HIS A 109 -3.67 6.45 -10.18
CA HIS A 109 -3.62 7.88 -9.85
C HIS A 109 -2.58 8.63 -10.71
N TYR A 110 -1.40 8.05 -10.91
CA TYR A 110 -0.38 8.65 -11.77
C TYR A 110 -0.83 8.77 -13.23
N TYR A 111 -1.45 7.72 -13.80
CA TYR A 111 -1.96 7.78 -15.17
C TYR A 111 -3.11 8.77 -15.33
N ALA A 112 -3.95 8.94 -14.30
CA ALA A 112 -5.08 9.86 -14.35
C ALA A 112 -4.67 11.34 -14.21
N THR A 113 -3.65 11.63 -13.38
CA THR A 113 -3.35 13.00 -12.94
C THR A 113 -1.94 13.47 -13.27
N GLY A 114 -1.01 12.57 -13.57
CA GLY A 114 0.43 12.87 -13.68
C GLY A 114 1.13 13.14 -12.36
N LYS A 115 0.42 13.15 -11.23
CA LYS A 115 0.99 13.42 -9.89
C LYS A 115 1.74 12.21 -9.36
N ARG A 116 2.96 12.44 -8.86
CA ARG A 116 3.86 11.36 -8.43
C ARG A 116 3.73 10.95 -6.96
N HIS A 117 3.07 11.74 -6.14
CA HIS A 117 3.15 11.60 -4.68
C HIS A 117 2.82 10.18 -4.19
N LEU A 118 1.70 9.59 -4.63
CA LEU A 118 1.37 8.21 -4.27
C LEU A 118 2.28 7.19 -4.98
N LEU A 119 2.71 7.49 -6.20
CA LEU A 119 3.64 6.63 -6.94
C LEU A 119 4.99 6.53 -6.22
N ASP A 120 5.50 7.63 -5.65
CA ASP A 120 6.76 7.62 -4.90
C ASP A 120 6.65 6.81 -3.59
N VAL A 121 5.50 6.86 -2.92
CA VAL A 121 5.18 5.96 -1.79
C VAL A 121 5.20 4.49 -2.23
N ALA A 122 4.56 4.18 -3.35
CA ALA A 122 4.51 2.82 -3.89
C ALA A 122 5.89 2.30 -4.34
N ILE A 123 6.72 3.15 -4.96
CA ILE A 123 8.10 2.83 -5.34
C ILE A 123 8.91 2.41 -4.10
N LYS A 124 8.88 3.23 -3.05
CA LYS A 124 9.61 2.96 -1.82
C LYS A 124 9.16 1.64 -1.16
N ASN A 125 7.86 1.36 -1.16
CA ASN A 125 7.31 0.12 -0.65
C ASN A 125 7.69 -1.09 -1.54
N ALA A 126 7.59 -0.97 -2.87
CA ALA A 126 7.97 -2.02 -3.80
C ALA A 126 9.47 -2.36 -3.74
N ASP A 127 10.32 -1.36 -3.50
CA ASP A 127 11.75 -1.54 -3.26
C ASP A 127 12.00 -2.40 -2.02
N LEU A 128 11.31 -2.13 -0.92
CA LEU A 128 11.34 -2.95 0.28
C LEU A 128 10.88 -4.40 0.00
N VAL A 129 9.76 -4.57 -0.70
CA VAL A 129 9.25 -5.91 -1.05
C VAL A 129 10.28 -6.68 -1.90
N CYS A 130 10.88 -6.04 -2.90
CA CYS A 130 11.93 -6.66 -3.71
C CYS A 130 13.17 -7.05 -2.90
N GLN A 131 13.50 -6.30 -1.86
CA GLN A 131 14.61 -6.59 -0.96
C GLN A 131 14.30 -7.75 0.00
N VAL A 132 13.07 -7.80 0.53
CA VAL A 132 12.66 -8.76 1.58
C VAL A 132 12.33 -10.14 1.00
N PHE A 133 11.66 -10.19 -0.14
CA PHE A 133 11.19 -11.44 -0.75
C PHE A 133 12.08 -11.89 -1.91
N GLY A 134 12.26 -13.19 -2.04
CA GLY A 134 13.01 -13.80 -3.14
C GLY A 134 13.67 -15.10 -2.76
N THR A 135 14.63 -15.52 -3.60
CA THR A 135 15.37 -16.79 -3.46
C THR A 135 16.80 -16.59 -2.96
N ASP A 136 17.24 -15.34 -2.78
CA ASP A 136 18.59 -15.05 -2.31
C ASP A 136 18.74 -15.31 -0.81
N SER A 137 19.98 -15.48 -0.37
CA SER A 137 20.26 -15.68 1.05
C SER A 137 19.74 -14.51 1.90
N GLY A 138 18.97 -14.82 2.91
CA GLY A 138 18.36 -13.83 3.83
C GLY A 138 17.01 -13.30 3.39
N GLN A 139 16.54 -13.62 2.20
CA GLN A 139 15.19 -13.28 1.74
C GLN A 139 14.14 -14.29 2.21
N ILE A 140 12.90 -13.85 2.27
CA ILE A 140 11.76 -14.70 2.56
C ILE A 140 11.32 -15.38 1.27
N HIS A 141 11.38 -16.73 1.26
CA HIS A 141 10.91 -17.55 0.15
C HIS A 141 9.54 -18.15 0.49
N GLN A 142 8.47 -17.40 0.19
CA GLN A 142 7.10 -17.86 0.39
C GLN A 142 6.17 -17.25 -0.66
N PRO A 143 5.02 -17.91 -0.96
CA PRO A 143 4.02 -17.34 -1.86
C PRO A 143 3.39 -16.09 -1.24
N SER A 144 2.93 -15.19 -2.11
CA SER A 144 2.29 -13.93 -1.70
C SER A 144 0.98 -14.12 -0.94
N GLY A 145 0.33 -15.27 -1.10
CA GLY A 145 -1.01 -15.56 -0.58
C GLY A 145 -2.15 -14.92 -1.36
N HIS A 146 -1.87 -13.97 -2.25
CA HIS A 146 -2.85 -13.33 -3.12
C HIS A 146 -2.15 -12.69 -4.34
N PRO A 147 -2.63 -12.95 -5.58
CA PRO A 147 -1.92 -12.56 -6.82
C PRO A 147 -1.93 -11.06 -7.12
N ILE A 148 -2.55 -10.23 -6.31
CA ILE A 148 -2.63 -8.78 -6.55
C ILE A 148 -1.26 -8.10 -6.50
N VAL A 149 -0.31 -8.61 -5.69
CA VAL A 149 1.02 -8.01 -5.59
C VAL A 149 1.82 -8.23 -6.87
N GLU A 150 1.73 -9.40 -7.48
CA GLU A 150 2.35 -9.70 -8.78
C GLU A 150 1.79 -8.79 -9.87
N MET A 151 0.46 -8.65 -9.93
CA MET A 151 -0.21 -7.72 -10.86
C MET A 151 0.24 -6.28 -10.65
N GLY A 152 0.28 -5.85 -9.40
CA GLY A 152 0.74 -4.52 -9.02
C GLY A 152 2.20 -4.27 -9.40
N LEU A 153 3.10 -5.24 -9.18
CA LEU A 153 4.52 -5.14 -9.56
C LEU A 153 4.69 -5.03 -11.09
N VAL A 154 3.91 -5.76 -11.88
CA VAL A 154 3.89 -5.59 -13.36
C VAL A 154 3.49 -4.17 -13.75
N LYS A 155 2.48 -3.57 -13.08
CA LYS A 155 2.09 -2.17 -13.33
C LYS A 155 3.19 -1.20 -12.88
N MET A 156 3.85 -1.45 -11.74
CA MET A 156 5.01 -0.66 -11.31
C MET A 156 6.15 -0.70 -12.34
N TYR A 157 6.43 -1.88 -12.93
CA TYR A 157 7.37 -1.98 -14.04
C TYR A 157 6.96 -1.10 -15.22
N ARG A 158 5.69 -1.17 -15.63
CA ARG A 158 5.18 -0.41 -16.78
C ARG A 158 5.29 1.10 -16.59
N VAL A 159 5.08 1.61 -15.39
CA VAL A 159 5.11 3.05 -15.13
C VAL A 159 6.51 3.58 -14.86
N THR A 160 7.40 2.74 -14.30
CA THR A 160 8.76 3.17 -13.92
C THR A 160 9.85 2.77 -14.90
N GLY A 161 9.60 1.73 -15.73
CA GLY A 161 10.61 1.10 -16.57
C GLY A 161 11.64 0.27 -15.80
N ASN A 162 11.50 0.10 -14.49
CA ASN A 162 12.50 -0.60 -13.67
C ASN A 162 12.29 -2.12 -13.71
N PRO A 163 13.21 -2.89 -14.34
CA PRO A 163 13.05 -4.32 -14.57
C PRO A 163 12.94 -5.15 -13.29
N LYS A 164 13.48 -4.68 -12.16
CA LYS A 164 13.42 -5.41 -10.89
C LYS A 164 11.99 -5.73 -10.44
N TYR A 165 11.01 -4.88 -10.77
CA TYR A 165 9.62 -5.13 -10.43
C TYR A 165 9.00 -6.25 -11.26
N LEU A 166 9.38 -6.34 -12.54
CA LEU A 166 8.93 -7.44 -13.41
C LEU A 166 9.59 -8.78 -13.01
N GLU A 167 10.87 -8.74 -12.64
CA GLU A 167 11.61 -9.92 -12.17
C GLU A 167 11.06 -10.45 -10.84
N LYS A 168 10.49 -9.56 -10.04
CA LYS A 168 9.91 -9.91 -8.73
C LYS A 168 8.46 -10.37 -8.83
N ALA A 169 7.74 -10.01 -9.88
CA ALA A 169 6.36 -10.40 -10.12
C ALA A 169 6.25 -11.87 -10.53
#